data_14c211eacdbd5fb3b26a2b389031b8fc
#
_entry.id   14c211eacdbd5fb3b26a2b389031b8fc
#
_cell.length_a   1.000
_cell.length_b   1.000
_cell.length_c   1.000
_cell.angle_alpha   90.00
_cell.angle_beta   90.00
_cell.angle_gamma   90.00
#
_symmetry.space_group_name_H-M   'P 1'
#
loop_
_entity.id
_entity.type
_entity.pdbx_description
1 polymer ?
#
loop_
_entity_poly.entity_id
_entity_poly.type
_entity_poly.pdbx_seq_one_letter_code
_entity_poly.pdbx_strand_id
1 'polypeptide(L)'
;MKFNNILVVLNPDNEKQYALARAVRLVKEQQNETKVKITTLLSVYDLSYEMSALLSSEERSEMHKTAVEQQRQAVQFYLDKYADPEIEFESHIVWSSNEADAIREEVEKNQYDLVVKYTKDEESFTSLIFT
;
A
#
# COMPACT_ATOMS: atom_id res chain seq x y z
N MET A 1 -15.21 -0.08 -18.07
CA MET A 1 -15.15 -0.84 -16.80
C MET A 1 -14.84 0.11 -15.67
N LYS A 2 -15.61 0.04 -14.59
CA LYS A 2 -15.38 0.87 -13.41
C LYS A 2 -14.74 0.04 -12.30
N PHE A 3 -13.78 0.64 -11.61
CA PHE A 3 -13.13 0.03 -10.46
C PHE A 3 -13.64 0.72 -9.20
N ASN A 4 -14.17 -0.04 -8.27
CA ASN A 4 -14.77 0.49 -7.03
C ASN A 4 -13.93 0.19 -5.79
N ASN A 5 -13.03 -0.78 -5.87
CA ASN A 5 -12.19 -1.20 -4.76
C ASN A 5 -10.79 -1.50 -5.28
N ILE A 6 -9.88 -0.58 -5.06
CA ILE A 6 -8.53 -0.62 -5.66
C ILE A 6 -7.48 -0.79 -4.57
N LEU A 7 -6.59 -1.74 -4.78
CA LEU A 7 -5.40 -1.89 -3.93
C LEU A 7 -4.21 -1.20 -4.60
N VAL A 8 -3.56 -0.32 -3.88
CA VAL A 8 -2.36 0.37 -4.34
C VAL A 8 -1.18 -0.09 -3.49
N VAL A 9 -0.17 -0.64 -4.14
CA VAL A 9 1.05 -1.07 -3.46
C VAL A 9 2.02 0.10 -3.42
N LEU A 10 2.35 0.57 -2.22
CA LEU A 10 3.29 1.67 -2.03
C LEU A 10 4.73 1.13 -2.06
N ASN A 11 5.63 1.97 -2.54
CA ASN A 11 7.05 1.63 -2.56
C ASN A 11 7.75 2.39 -1.42
N PRO A 12 8.28 1.69 -0.41
CA PRO A 12 8.87 2.34 0.76
C PRO A 12 10.12 3.15 0.44
N ASP A 13 10.78 2.84 -0.67
CA ASP A 13 12.06 3.48 -1.04
C ASP A 13 11.88 4.69 -1.96
N ASN A 14 10.67 4.99 -2.40
CA ASN A 14 10.42 6.11 -3.31
C ASN A 14 9.74 7.28 -2.59
N GLU A 15 10.24 8.48 -2.82
CA GLU A 15 9.59 9.70 -2.36
C GLU A 15 8.28 9.95 -3.09
N LYS A 16 8.23 9.60 -4.37
CA LYS A 16 7.02 9.73 -5.20
C LYS A 16 6.32 8.38 -5.30
N GLN A 17 5.04 8.39 -4.99
CA GLN A 17 4.22 7.19 -5.06
C GLN A 17 3.43 7.17 -6.36
N TYR A 18 4.09 6.72 -7.43
CA TYR A 18 3.51 6.74 -8.78
C TYR A 18 2.26 5.87 -8.89
N ALA A 19 2.24 4.72 -8.20
CA ALA A 19 1.07 3.84 -8.23
C ALA A 19 -0.15 4.53 -7.62
N LEU A 20 0.04 5.25 -6.51
CA LEU A 20 -1.05 5.99 -5.88
C LEU A 20 -1.57 7.10 -6.79
N ALA A 21 -0.66 7.88 -7.39
CA ALA A 21 -1.04 8.93 -8.32
C ALA A 21 -1.84 8.37 -9.50
N ARG A 22 -1.40 7.23 -10.05
CA ARG A 22 -2.09 6.59 -11.17
C ARG A 22 -3.48 6.11 -10.78
N ALA A 23 -3.62 5.52 -9.60
CA ALA A 23 -4.92 5.02 -9.14
C ALA A 23 -5.91 6.18 -8.93
N VAL A 24 -5.46 7.27 -8.31
CA VAL A 24 -6.29 8.46 -8.11
C VAL A 24 -6.75 9.02 -9.45
N ARG A 25 -5.83 9.13 -10.39
CA ARG A 25 -6.15 9.61 -11.73
C ARG A 25 -7.20 8.73 -12.42
N LEU A 26 -7.04 7.42 -12.30
CA LEU A 26 -8.00 6.47 -12.87
C LEU A 26 -9.41 6.68 -12.29
N VAL A 27 -9.51 6.87 -10.98
CA VAL A 27 -10.80 7.12 -10.32
C VAL A 27 -11.41 8.42 -10.85
N LYS A 28 -10.62 9.46 -11.03
CA LYS A 28 -11.11 10.74 -11.54
C LYS A 28 -11.57 10.70 -12.99
N GLU A 29 -11.00 9.78 -13.77
CA GLU A 29 -11.36 9.61 -15.18
C GLU A 29 -12.63 8.78 -15.37
N GLN A 30 -13.04 8.02 -14.39
CA GLN A 30 -14.29 7.23 -14.48
C GLN A 30 -15.44 7.98 -13.83
N GLN A 31 -16.68 7.63 -14.23
CA GLN A 31 -17.88 8.20 -13.62
C GLN A 31 -18.24 7.36 -12.38
N ASN A 32 -18.26 8.01 -11.24
CA ASN A 32 -18.47 7.34 -9.96
C ASN A 32 -19.86 7.67 -9.41
N GLU A 33 -20.69 6.66 -9.18
CA GLU A 33 -22.00 6.82 -8.55
C GLU A 33 -21.90 6.82 -7.04
N THR A 34 -20.86 6.12 -6.52
CA THR A 34 -20.55 6.04 -5.09
C THR A 34 -19.07 6.27 -4.90
N LYS A 35 -18.66 6.44 -3.64
CA LYS A 35 -17.24 6.58 -3.34
C LYS A 35 -16.48 5.33 -3.76
N VAL A 36 -15.30 5.55 -4.34
CA VAL A 36 -14.37 4.48 -4.69
C VAL A 36 -13.41 4.30 -3.52
N LYS A 37 -13.19 3.07 -3.11
CA LYS A 37 -12.26 2.76 -2.03
C LYS A 37 -10.88 2.49 -2.60
N ILE A 38 -9.88 3.20 -2.10
CA ILE A 38 -8.48 2.93 -2.38
C ILE A 38 -7.82 2.50 -1.08
N THR A 39 -7.31 1.27 -1.06
CA THR A 39 -6.54 0.74 0.06
C THR A 39 -5.08 0.73 -0.33
N THR A 40 -4.23 1.36 0.47
CA THR A 40 -2.79 1.33 0.24
C THR A 40 -2.16 0.24 1.09
N LEU A 41 -1.22 -0.49 0.51
CA LEU A 41 -0.46 -1.53 1.20
C LEU A 41 1.02 -1.16 1.19
N LEU A 42 1.62 -1.10 2.35
CA LEU A 42 3.04 -0.89 2.50
C LEU A 42 3.66 -2.05 3.27
N SER A 43 4.61 -2.73 2.64
CA SER A 43 5.42 -3.75 3.30
C SER A 43 6.65 -3.08 3.89
N VAL A 44 6.86 -3.23 5.18
CA VAL A 44 8.02 -2.68 5.88
C VAL A 44 8.93 -3.82 6.30
N TYR A 45 10.20 -3.71 6.00
CA TYR A 45 11.20 -4.65 6.46
C TYR A 45 12.52 -3.91 6.65
N ASP A 46 13.10 -4.07 7.83
CA ASP A 46 14.37 -3.44 8.17
C ASP A 46 15.44 -4.53 8.31
N LEU A 47 16.62 -4.29 7.73
CA LEU A 47 17.76 -5.19 7.85
C LEU A 47 18.19 -5.39 9.30
N SER A 48 17.89 -4.45 10.18
CA SER A 48 18.09 -4.63 11.61
C SER A 48 17.31 -5.80 12.18
N TYR A 49 16.38 -6.38 11.39
CA TYR A 49 15.67 -7.59 11.77
C TYR A 49 16.61 -8.75 12.11
N GLU A 50 17.71 -8.88 11.40
CA GLU A 50 18.70 -9.93 11.69
C GLU A 50 19.32 -9.75 13.08
N MET A 51 19.51 -8.50 13.48
CA MET A 51 19.99 -8.19 14.83
C MET A 51 18.91 -8.41 15.89
N SER A 52 17.66 -8.41 15.47
CA SER A 52 16.54 -8.63 16.39
C SER A 52 16.52 -10.03 16.99
N ALA A 53 17.28 -10.97 16.41
CA ALA A 53 17.42 -12.31 16.98
C ALA A 53 18.07 -12.28 18.36
N LEU A 54 18.81 -11.20 18.68
CA LEU A 54 19.43 -11.01 19.99
C LEU A 54 18.47 -10.39 21.02
N LEU A 55 17.29 -9.96 20.58
CA LEU A 55 16.32 -9.32 21.42
C LEU A 55 15.29 -10.32 21.94
N SER A 56 14.65 -10.00 23.05
CA SER A 56 13.50 -10.77 23.52
C SER A 56 12.32 -10.63 22.56
N SER A 57 11.32 -11.48 22.68
CA SER A 57 10.12 -11.39 21.85
C SER A 57 9.35 -10.07 22.11
N GLU A 58 9.37 -9.57 23.34
CA GLU A 58 8.76 -8.30 23.67
C GLU A 58 9.47 -7.12 23.00
N GLU A 59 10.81 -7.13 23.06
CA GLU A 59 11.62 -6.09 22.41
C GLU A 59 11.43 -6.08 20.90
N ARG A 60 11.37 -7.26 20.28
CA ARG A 60 11.10 -7.37 18.84
C ARG A 60 9.72 -6.81 18.48
N SER A 61 8.71 -7.14 19.28
CA SER A 61 7.35 -6.66 19.05
C SER A 61 7.29 -5.13 19.12
N GLU A 62 7.97 -4.54 20.12
CA GLU A 62 8.03 -3.07 20.24
C GLU A 62 8.77 -2.42 19.07
N MET A 63 9.83 -3.04 18.58
CA MET A 63 10.58 -2.55 17.44
C MET A 63 9.72 -2.56 16.17
N HIS A 64 8.96 -3.63 15.96
CA HIS A 64 8.04 -3.73 14.81
C HIS A 64 6.95 -2.67 14.88
N LYS A 65 6.35 -2.46 16.07
CA LYS A 65 5.33 -1.44 16.27
C LYS A 65 5.85 -0.04 15.97
N THR A 66 7.06 0.26 16.45
CA THR A 66 7.69 1.56 16.21
C THR A 66 7.93 1.78 14.72
N ALA A 67 8.46 0.78 14.03
CA ALA A 67 8.70 0.87 12.59
C ALA A 67 7.41 1.10 11.81
N VAL A 68 6.36 0.36 12.14
CA VAL A 68 5.05 0.50 11.50
C VAL A 68 4.48 1.90 11.76
N GLU A 69 4.57 2.38 12.99
CA GLU A 69 4.02 3.69 13.37
C GLU A 69 4.73 4.84 12.68
N GLN A 70 6.05 4.76 12.51
CA GLN A 70 6.81 5.75 11.75
C GLN A 70 6.33 5.81 10.29
N GLN A 71 6.07 4.66 9.68
CA GLN A 71 5.60 4.60 8.31
C GLN A 71 4.16 5.08 8.17
N ARG A 72 3.34 4.90 9.21
CA ARG A 72 1.96 5.36 9.20
C ARG A 72 1.86 6.86 8.95
N GLN A 73 2.73 7.64 9.58
CA GLN A 73 2.76 9.09 9.40
C GLN A 73 3.16 9.46 7.97
N ALA A 74 4.16 8.76 7.40
CA ALA A 74 4.59 9.00 6.03
C ALA A 74 3.47 8.66 5.03
N VAL A 75 2.77 7.55 5.25
CA VAL A 75 1.65 7.15 4.39
C VAL A 75 0.54 8.19 4.47
N GLN A 76 0.19 8.65 5.66
CA GLN A 76 -0.86 9.66 5.82
C GLN A 76 -0.52 10.95 5.07
N PHE A 77 0.74 11.33 5.07
CA PHE A 77 1.21 12.49 4.31
C PHE A 77 0.90 12.36 2.81
N TYR A 78 1.15 11.17 2.24
CA TYR A 78 0.83 10.91 0.85
C TYR A 78 -0.69 10.91 0.59
N LEU A 79 -1.46 10.29 1.47
CA LEU A 79 -2.92 10.24 1.30
C LEU A 79 -3.55 11.62 1.37
N ASP A 80 -3.04 12.48 2.25
CA ASP A 80 -3.56 13.84 2.39
C ASP A 80 -3.40 14.66 1.10
N LYS A 81 -2.36 14.38 0.33
CA LYS A 81 -2.15 15.06 -0.97
C LYS A 81 -3.22 14.74 -1.98
N TYR A 82 -3.86 13.59 -1.86
CA TYR A 82 -4.85 13.10 -2.81
C TYR A 82 -6.25 13.06 -2.24
N ALA A 83 -6.48 13.72 -1.11
CA ALA A 83 -7.81 13.77 -0.51
C ALA A 83 -8.84 14.25 -1.52
N ASP A 84 -9.92 13.49 -1.68
CA ASP A 84 -10.94 13.74 -2.68
C ASP A 84 -12.29 13.22 -2.17
N PRO A 85 -13.40 13.98 -2.35
CA PRO A 85 -14.71 13.53 -1.90
C PRO A 85 -15.19 12.22 -2.52
N GLU A 86 -14.67 11.86 -3.69
CA GLU A 86 -15.04 10.63 -4.40
C GLU A 86 -14.27 9.42 -3.95
N ILE A 87 -13.23 9.60 -3.11
CA ILE A 87 -12.31 8.53 -2.71
C ILE A 87 -12.33 8.34 -1.21
N GLU A 88 -12.50 7.08 -0.80
CA GLU A 88 -12.33 6.66 0.59
C GLU A 88 -10.98 5.94 0.68
N PHE A 89 -10.05 6.49 1.47
CA PHE A 89 -8.74 5.89 1.65
C PHE A 89 -8.67 5.03 2.91
N GLU A 90 -8.00 3.89 2.77
CA GLU A 90 -7.65 3.02 3.88
C GLU A 90 -6.18 2.62 3.69
N SER A 91 -5.44 2.49 4.78
CA SER A 91 -4.04 2.10 4.69
C SER A 91 -3.74 0.89 5.55
N HIS A 92 -2.99 -0.07 4.97
CA HIS A 92 -2.50 -1.25 5.67
C HIS A 92 -0.99 -1.25 5.60
N ILE A 93 -0.35 -1.37 6.74
CA ILE A 93 1.10 -1.43 6.85
C ILE A 93 1.44 -2.74 7.53
N VAL A 94 2.24 -3.56 6.85
CA VAL A 94 2.59 -4.89 7.34
C VAL A 94 4.11 -5.04 7.45
N TRP A 95 4.53 -5.83 8.42
CA TRP A 95 5.93 -6.20 8.56
C TRP A 95 6.15 -7.47 7.75
N SER A 96 6.88 -7.35 6.64
CA SER A 96 7.12 -8.49 5.76
C SER A 96 8.39 -8.28 4.95
N SER A 97 9.22 -9.30 4.89
CA SER A 97 10.42 -9.31 4.05
C SER A 97 10.10 -9.66 2.60
N ASN A 98 8.89 -10.12 2.33
CA ASN A 98 8.47 -10.54 0.99
C ASN A 98 7.22 -9.79 0.58
N GLU A 99 7.39 -8.78 -0.28
CA GLU A 99 6.29 -7.94 -0.75
C GLU A 99 5.25 -8.76 -1.52
N ALA A 100 5.68 -9.72 -2.33
CA ALA A 100 4.76 -10.54 -3.11
C ALA A 100 3.82 -11.35 -2.20
N ASP A 101 4.35 -11.89 -1.11
CA ASP A 101 3.54 -12.62 -0.13
C ASP A 101 2.56 -11.68 0.58
N ALA A 102 3.00 -10.46 0.92
CA ALA A 102 2.14 -9.48 1.56
C ALA A 102 0.97 -9.08 0.65
N ILE A 103 1.24 -8.89 -0.63
CA ILE A 103 0.21 -8.58 -1.63
C ILE A 103 -0.78 -9.73 -1.76
N ARG A 104 -0.28 -10.96 -1.86
CA ARG A 104 -1.12 -12.15 -1.98
C ARG A 104 -2.04 -12.30 -0.79
N GLU A 105 -1.52 -12.15 0.42
CA GLU A 105 -2.33 -12.26 1.65
C GLU A 105 -3.41 -11.19 1.70
N GLU A 106 -3.08 -9.97 1.31
CA GLU A 106 -4.03 -8.87 1.28
C GLU A 106 -5.17 -9.14 0.29
N VAL A 107 -4.83 -9.62 -0.89
CA VAL A 107 -5.80 -9.94 -1.94
C VAL A 107 -6.69 -11.12 -1.53
N GLU A 108 -6.14 -12.12 -0.85
CA GLU A 108 -6.89 -13.28 -0.38
C GLU A 108 -7.90 -12.91 0.72
N LYS A 109 -7.57 -11.94 1.57
CA LYS A 109 -8.44 -11.51 2.67
C LYS A 109 -9.54 -10.55 2.24
N ASN A 110 -9.32 -9.81 1.17
CA ASN A 110 -10.21 -8.76 0.72
C ASN A 110 -10.50 -8.93 -0.76
N GLN A 111 -11.60 -8.36 -1.21
CA GLN A 111 -11.96 -8.39 -2.63
C GLN A 111 -11.59 -7.06 -3.26
N TYR A 112 -10.63 -7.10 -4.19
CA TYR A 112 -10.23 -5.92 -4.96
C TYR A 112 -10.56 -6.11 -6.43
N ASP A 113 -10.97 -5.02 -7.07
CA ASP A 113 -11.23 -5.01 -8.51
C ASP A 113 -9.96 -4.82 -9.30
N LEU A 114 -8.96 -4.19 -8.69
CA LEU A 114 -7.72 -3.81 -9.35
C LEU A 114 -6.59 -3.70 -8.34
N VAL A 115 -5.42 -4.15 -8.72
CA VAL A 115 -4.19 -3.92 -7.95
C VAL A 115 -3.24 -3.11 -8.82
N VAL A 116 -2.73 -2.00 -8.28
CA VAL A 116 -1.81 -1.11 -8.98
C VAL A 116 -0.47 -1.12 -8.26
N LYS A 117 0.58 -1.42 -8.99
CA LYS A 117 1.95 -1.45 -8.49
C LYS A 117 2.87 -0.82 -9.53
N TYR A 118 3.81 0.01 -9.08
CA TYR A 118 4.82 0.60 -9.94
C TYR A 118 6.10 -0.23 -9.90
N THR A 119 6.64 -0.56 -11.08
CA THR A 119 7.88 -1.32 -11.22
C THR A 119 8.97 -0.39 -11.76
N LYS A 120 9.91 -0.07 -10.91
CA LYS A 120 10.96 0.89 -11.24
C LYS A 120 11.87 0.42 -12.38
N ASP A 121 12.15 -0.87 -12.42
CA ASP A 121 13.07 -1.45 -13.41
C ASP A 121 12.56 -1.32 -14.83
N GLU A 122 11.26 -1.27 -15.02
CA GLU A 122 10.64 -1.18 -16.33
C GLU A 122 10.03 0.19 -16.61
N GLU A 123 10.12 1.11 -15.63
CA GLU A 123 9.46 2.41 -15.68
C GLU A 123 7.99 2.33 -16.11
N SER A 124 7.34 1.25 -15.72
CA SER A 124 5.97 0.97 -16.10
C SER A 124 5.11 0.63 -14.90
N PHE A 125 3.80 0.72 -15.10
CA PHE A 125 2.83 0.31 -14.09
C PHE A 125 2.39 -1.10 -14.36
N THR A 126 2.38 -1.91 -13.31
CA THR A 126 1.76 -3.23 -13.34
C THR A 126 0.38 -3.11 -12.72
N SER A 127 -0.63 -3.48 -13.46
CA SER A 127 -1.99 -3.54 -12.94
C SER A 127 -2.57 -4.93 -13.18
N LEU A 128 -3.21 -5.48 -12.15
CA LEU A 128 -3.84 -6.77 -12.20
C LEU A 128 -5.33 -6.59 -11.91
N ILE A 129 -6.16 -7.15 -12.77
CA ILE A 129 -7.62 -7.06 -12.65
C ILE A 129 -8.14 -8.39 -12.12
N PHE A 130 -8.91 -8.33 -11.03
CA PHE A 130 -9.51 -9.51 -10.41
C PHE A 130 -11.02 -9.46 -10.64
N THR A 131 -11.52 -10.53 -11.17
CA THR A 131 -12.97 -10.67 -11.43
C THR A 131 -13.55 -11.80 -10.60
#